data_a3889e3258f95b21bbe19e42561f6565
#
_entry.id   a3889e3258f95b21bbe19e42561f6565
#
_cell.length_a   1.000
_cell.length_b   1.000
_cell.length_c   1.000
_cell.angle_alpha   90.00
_cell.angle_beta   90.00
_cell.angle_gamma   90.00
#
_symmetry.space_group_name_H-M   'P 1'
#
loop_
_entity.id
_entity.type
_entity.pdbx_description
1 polymer ?
#
loop_
_entity_poly.entity_id
_entity_poly.type
_entity_poly.pdbx_seq_one_letter_code
_entity_poly.pdbx_strand_id
1 'polypeptide(L)' 'MKTFIVYNLDTGLPIAVGEAIKAEWARVETAEETNIRAENLIAEEVSFGKEFELP' A
#
# COMPACT_ATOMS: atom_id res chain seq x y z
N MET A 1 6.26 11.59 -5.07
CA MET A 1 5.96 10.32 -4.42
C MET A 1 4.59 9.82 -4.78
N LYS A 2 4.42 8.53 -4.71
CA LYS A 2 3.13 7.89 -5.02
C LYS A 2 2.49 7.40 -3.74
N THR A 3 1.17 7.34 -3.73
CA THR A 3 0.42 6.82 -2.59
C THR A 3 0.08 5.37 -2.82
N PHE A 4 0.30 4.55 -1.81
CA PHE A 4 0.02 3.12 -1.88
C PHE A 4 -0.88 2.68 -0.74
N ILE A 5 -1.74 1.72 -1.04
CA ILE A 5 -2.47 0.97 -0.02
C ILE A 5 -1.82 -0.39 0.08
N VAL A 6 -1.47 -0.80 1.30
CA VAL A 6 -0.84 -2.08 1.53
C VAL A 6 -1.84 -3.03 2.14
N TYR A 7 -1.98 -4.20 1.52
CA TYR A 7 -2.93 -5.23 1.94
C TYR A 7 -2.20 -6.43 2.52
N ASN A 8 -2.85 -7.07 3.47
CA ASN A 8 -2.39 -8.35 3.99
C ASN A 8 -2.94 -9.45 3.08
N LEU A 9 -2.04 -10.24 2.48
CA LEU A 9 -2.45 -11.30 1.56
C LEU A 9 -3.24 -12.41 2.24
N ASP A 10 -3.00 -12.64 3.52
CA ASP A 10 -3.71 -13.69 4.25
C ASP A 10 -5.18 -13.35 4.50
N THR A 11 -5.46 -12.09 4.74
CA THR A 11 -6.82 -11.66 5.06
C THR A 11 -7.50 -10.94 3.91
N GLY A 12 -6.73 -10.42 2.98
CA GLY A 12 -7.25 -9.60 1.89
C GLY A 12 -7.64 -8.20 2.32
N LEU A 13 -7.33 -7.81 3.55
CA LEU A 13 -7.73 -6.52 4.08
C LEU A 13 -6.60 -5.49 4.00
N PRO A 14 -6.95 -4.23 3.77
CA PRO A 14 -5.94 -3.16 3.80
C PRO A 14 -5.49 -2.92 5.23
N ILE A 15 -4.19 -2.71 5.41
CA ILE A 15 -3.62 -2.50 6.74
C ILE A 15 -2.84 -1.20 6.86
N ALA A 16 -2.48 -0.59 5.74
CA ALA A 16 -1.72 0.63 5.79
C ALA A 16 -1.91 1.45 4.53
N VAL A 17 -1.78 2.75 4.66
CA VAL A 17 -1.76 3.68 3.54
C VAL A 17 -0.55 4.58 3.75
N GLY A 18 0.26 4.74 2.73
CA GLY A 18 1.43 5.59 2.85
C GLY A 18 2.00 5.98 1.51
N GLU A 19 2.95 6.90 1.56
CA GLU A 19 3.62 7.38 0.37
C GLU A 19 4.99 6.75 0.25
N ALA A 20 5.36 6.39 -0.96
CA ALA A 20 6.66 5.82 -1.25
C ALA A 20 7.00 6.06 -2.71
N ILE A 21 8.27 5.87 -3.05
CA ILE A 21 8.72 6.02 -4.42
C ILE A 21 8.25 4.85 -5.27
N LYS A 22 8.23 3.66 -4.68
CA LYS A 22 7.85 2.41 -5.35
C LYS A 22 7.02 1.55 -4.42
N ALA A 23 6.22 0.65 -5.02
CA ALA A 23 5.43 -0.31 -4.26
C ALA A 23 6.28 -1.15 -3.31
N GLU A 24 7.47 -1.52 -3.76
CA GLU A 24 8.39 -2.32 -2.95
C GLU A 24 8.75 -1.64 -1.64
N TRP A 25 9.00 -0.32 -1.69
CA TRP A 25 9.32 0.44 -0.49
C TRP A 25 8.14 0.51 0.47
N ALA A 26 6.93 0.68 -0.09
CA ALA A 26 5.72 0.70 0.74
C ALA A 26 5.54 -0.62 1.48
N ARG A 27 5.80 -1.73 0.82
CA ARG A 27 5.73 -3.06 1.44
C ARG A 27 6.75 -3.21 2.56
N VAL A 28 7.99 -2.82 2.30
CA VAL A 28 9.06 -2.96 3.28
C VAL A 28 8.80 -2.12 4.52
N GLU A 29 8.38 -0.89 4.33
CA GLU A 29 8.07 -0.01 5.45
C GLU A 29 6.92 -0.55 6.28
N THR A 30 5.87 -1.05 5.63
CA THR A 30 4.74 -1.63 6.33
C THR A 30 5.14 -2.90 7.08
N ALA A 31 6.00 -3.71 6.47
CA ALA A 31 6.50 -4.92 7.12
C ALA A 31 7.24 -4.59 8.41
N GLU A 32 8.05 -3.53 8.40
CA GLU A 32 8.78 -3.11 9.59
C GLU A 32 7.85 -2.59 10.69
N GLU A 33 6.82 -1.86 10.30
CA GLU A 33 5.89 -1.28 11.27
C GLU A 33 4.95 -2.30 11.89
N THR A 34 4.58 -3.32 11.13
CA THR A 34 3.56 -4.27 11.56
C THR A 34 4.11 -5.63 11.98
N ASN A 35 5.39 -5.90 11.74
CA ASN A 35 6.02 -7.20 11.95
C ASN A 35 5.41 -8.30 11.07
N ILE A 36 4.73 -7.92 10.01
CA ILE A 36 4.23 -8.86 9.02
C ILE A 36 5.30 -8.96 7.93
N ARG A 37 5.58 -10.16 7.45
CA ARG A 37 6.59 -10.36 6.44
C ARG A 37 6.18 -9.68 5.14
N ALA A 38 7.14 -9.04 4.47
CA ALA A 38 6.87 -8.35 3.21
C ALA A 38 6.27 -9.28 2.15
N GLU A 39 6.61 -10.56 2.18
CA GLU A 39 6.06 -11.53 1.24
C GLU A 39 4.58 -11.78 1.43
N ASN A 40 4.04 -11.41 2.60
CA ASN A 40 2.61 -11.51 2.88
C ASN A 40 1.88 -10.20 2.67
N LEU A 41 2.54 -9.22 2.06
CA LEU A 41 1.99 -7.91 1.81
C LEU A 41 2.01 -7.61 0.32
N ILE A 42 1.01 -6.85 -0.12
CA ILE A 42 1.00 -6.32 -1.47
C ILE A 42 0.66 -4.83 -1.40
N ALA A 43 1.33 -4.03 -2.20
CA ALA A 43 1.09 -2.61 -2.26
C ALA A 43 0.51 -2.25 -3.62
N GLU A 44 -0.59 -1.52 -3.60
CA GLU A 44 -1.23 -1.05 -4.81
C GLU A 44 -1.19 0.47 -4.86
N GLU A 45 -0.82 1.00 -6.00
CA GLU A 45 -0.80 2.44 -6.18
C GLU A 45 -2.22 2.96 -6.27
N VAL A 46 -2.49 4.06 -5.56
CA VAL A 46 -3.79 4.69 -5.56
C VAL A 46 -3.69 6.03 -6.28
N SER A 47 -4.59 6.23 -7.23
CA SER A 47 -4.64 7.49 -7.98
C SER A 47 -5.92 8.23 -7.57
N PHE A 48 -5.76 9.18 -6.66
CA PHE A 48 -6.92 9.90 -6.14
C PHE A 48 -7.49 10.92 -7.11
N GLY A 49 -6.65 11.47 -7.97
CA GLY A 49 -7.07 12.56 -8.82
C GLY A 49 -8.18 12.19 -9.79
N LYS A 50 -8.06 11.05 -10.44
CA LYS A 50 -9.00 10.65 -11.49
C LYS A 50 -10.29 10.06 -10.95
N GLU A 51 -10.22 9.37 -9.84
CA GLU A 51 -11.38 8.66 -9.31
C GLU A 51 -12.40 9.59 -8.71
N PHE A 52 -11.97 10.76 -8.28
CA PHE A 52 -12.85 11.72 -7.65
C PHE A 52 -13.18 12.92 -8.51
N GLU A 53 -12.78 12.91 -9.75
CA GLU A 53 -13.16 13.94 -10.69
C GLU A 53 -14.60 13.70 -11.10
N LEU A 54 -15.46 14.64 -10.72
CA LEU A 54 -16.84 14.56 -11.11
C LEU A 54 -17.05 15.21 -12.48
N PRO A 55 -17.89 14.64 -13.32
CA PRO A 55 -18.18 15.23 -14.62
C PRO A 55 -18.91 16.55 -14.50
#